data_c0803e658e59776744e66bec92c53b5d
#
_entry.id   c0803e658e59776744e66bec92c53b5d
#
_cell.length_a   1.000
_cell.length_b   1.000
_cell.length_c   1.000
_cell.angle_alpha   90.00
_cell.angle_beta   90.00
_cell.angle_gamma   90.00
#
_symmetry.space_group_name_H-M   'P 1'
#
loop_
_entity.id
_entity.type
_entity.pdbx_description
1 polymer ?
#
loop_
_entity_poly.entity_id
_entity_poly.type
_entity_poly.pdbx_seq_one_letter_code
_entity_poly.pdbx_strand_id
1 'polypeptide(L)'
;MVAVNLWSGLRALADGQEVVEVEGETVGQLLDALVAAYPGLEPAIARGVSVSVDGQIIASNRHVPVKPDAEVFILQRLYAG
;
A
#
# COMPACT_ATOMS: atom_id res chain seq x y z
N MET A 1 4.23 9.98 9.90
CA MET A 1 4.11 8.62 9.36
C MET A 1 2.71 8.38 8.84
N VAL A 2 2.59 7.55 7.84
CA VAL A 2 1.30 7.23 7.23
C VAL A 2 0.92 5.81 7.64
N ALA A 3 -0.32 5.63 8.12
CA ALA A 3 -0.84 4.31 8.45
C ALA A 3 -1.39 3.68 7.17
N VAL A 4 -0.77 2.59 6.74
CA VAL A 4 -1.17 1.86 5.54
C VAL A 4 -1.88 0.60 5.96
N ASN A 5 -3.14 0.49 5.57
CA ASN A 5 -3.96 -0.68 5.88
C ASN A 5 -3.78 -1.72 4.78
N LEU A 6 -3.50 -2.95 5.18
CA LEU A 6 -3.27 -4.05 4.26
C LEU A 6 -4.50 -4.95 4.19
N TRP A 7 -4.90 -5.29 2.98
CA TRP A 7 -5.94 -6.30 2.78
C TRP A 7 -5.46 -7.66 3.29
N SER A 8 -6.39 -8.54 3.68
CA SER A 8 -6.07 -9.80 4.35
C SER A 8 -5.06 -10.68 3.60
N GLY A 9 -5.08 -10.67 2.28
CA GLY A 9 -4.14 -11.45 1.48
C GLY A 9 -2.69 -10.97 1.57
N LEU A 10 -2.47 -9.72 1.97
CA LEU A 10 -1.12 -9.17 2.15
C LEU A 10 -0.61 -9.31 3.57
N ARG A 11 -1.48 -9.50 4.54
CA ARG A 11 -1.09 -9.52 5.96
C ARG A 11 -0.09 -10.62 6.27
N ALA A 12 -0.24 -11.78 5.67
CA ALA A 12 0.68 -12.89 5.87
C ALA A 12 2.10 -12.55 5.40
N LEU A 13 2.22 -11.67 4.42
CA LEU A 13 3.50 -11.22 3.89
C LEU A 13 4.12 -10.10 4.72
N ALA A 14 3.37 -9.57 5.68
CA ALA A 14 3.80 -8.49 6.56
C ALA A 14 3.69 -8.92 8.03
N ASP A 15 4.08 -10.15 8.33
CA ASP A 15 4.07 -10.72 9.69
C ASP A 15 2.70 -10.63 10.36
N GLY A 16 1.62 -10.72 9.58
CA GLY A 16 0.26 -10.67 10.11
C GLY A 16 -0.25 -9.28 10.43
N GLN A 17 0.50 -8.23 10.10
CA GLN A 17 0.10 -6.86 10.41
C GLN A 17 -1.07 -6.41 9.55
N GLU A 18 -2.09 -5.85 10.18
CA GLU A 18 -3.22 -5.23 9.48
C GLU A 18 -2.87 -3.82 9.02
N VAL A 19 -2.11 -3.11 9.85
CA VAL A 19 -1.71 -1.73 9.58
C VAL A 19 -0.21 -1.63 9.75
N VAL A 20 0.46 -1.03 8.78
CA VAL A 20 1.90 -0.76 8.84
C VAL A 20 2.12 0.73 8.70
N GLU A 21 2.82 1.32 9.66
CA GLU A 21 3.16 2.73 9.58
C GLU A 21 4.49 2.89 8.85
N VAL A 22 4.47 3.70 7.80
CA VAL A 22 5.66 3.98 6.99
C VAL A 22 5.75 5.46 6.67
N GLU A 23 6.94 5.91 6.31
CA GLU A 23 7.16 7.28 5.90
C GLU A 23 7.15 7.40 4.39
N GLY A 24 6.58 8.50 3.90
CA GLY A 24 6.56 8.81 2.48
C GLY A 24 5.61 9.96 2.22
N GLU A 25 5.87 10.67 1.16
CA GLU A 25 5.05 11.82 0.76
C GLU A 25 4.22 11.51 -0.49
N THR A 26 4.51 10.39 -1.15
CA THR A 26 3.77 9.94 -2.32
C THR A 26 3.46 8.46 -2.18
N VAL A 27 2.49 7.98 -2.97
CA VAL A 27 2.13 6.58 -2.99
C VAL A 27 3.35 5.70 -3.31
N GLY A 28 4.15 6.11 -4.30
CA GLY A 28 5.35 5.36 -4.65
C GLY A 28 6.33 5.23 -3.50
N GLN A 29 6.53 6.30 -2.76
CA GLN A 29 7.41 6.26 -1.59
C GLN A 29 6.87 5.34 -0.50
N LEU A 30 5.55 5.34 -0.29
CA LEU A 30 4.92 4.45 0.68
C LEU A 30 5.10 2.99 0.28
N LEU A 31 4.91 2.67 -1.00
CA LEU A 31 5.09 1.30 -1.48
C LEU A 31 6.54 0.86 -1.34
N ASP A 32 7.50 1.72 -1.66
CA ASP A 32 8.91 1.43 -1.48
C ASP A 32 9.26 1.21 -0.01
N ALA A 33 8.69 2.01 0.88
CA ALA A 33 8.91 1.87 2.32
C ALA A 33 8.32 0.57 2.85
N LEU A 34 7.16 0.16 2.34
CA LEU A 34 6.55 -1.12 2.71
C LEU A 34 7.45 -2.30 2.32
N VAL A 35 8.01 -2.27 1.11
CA VAL A 35 8.91 -3.33 0.65
C VAL A 35 10.19 -3.33 1.47
N ALA A 36 10.70 -2.17 1.85
CA ALA A 36 11.89 -2.09 2.70
C ALA A 36 11.63 -2.69 4.08
N ALA A 37 10.45 -2.44 4.64
CA ALA A 37 10.08 -2.98 5.96
C ALA A 37 9.73 -4.48 5.89
N TYR A 38 9.04 -4.88 4.83
CA TYR A 38 8.57 -6.26 4.65
C TYR A 38 8.87 -6.69 3.21
N PRO A 39 10.09 -7.19 2.94
CA PRO A 39 10.48 -7.59 1.58
C PRO A 39 9.56 -8.62 0.94
N GLY A 40 8.85 -9.41 1.73
CA GLY A 40 7.88 -10.38 1.23
C GLY A 40 6.72 -9.76 0.47
N LEU A 41 6.47 -8.45 0.64
CA LEU A 41 5.44 -7.74 -0.09
C LEU A 41 5.82 -7.42 -1.53
N GLU A 42 7.12 -7.46 -1.85
CA GLU A 42 7.59 -7.05 -3.17
C GLU A 42 6.91 -7.77 -4.33
N PRO A 43 6.80 -9.13 -4.34
CA PRO A 43 6.15 -9.80 -5.47
C PRO A 43 4.68 -9.41 -5.64
N ALA A 44 3.96 -9.21 -4.53
CA ALA A 44 2.56 -8.83 -4.59
C ALA A 44 2.40 -7.41 -5.14
N ILE A 45 3.23 -6.49 -4.68
CA ILE A 45 3.20 -5.10 -5.15
C ILE A 45 3.65 -5.03 -6.62
N ALA A 46 4.64 -5.82 -7.00
CA ALA A 46 5.13 -5.85 -8.38
C ALA A 46 4.08 -6.37 -9.36
N ARG A 47 3.23 -7.30 -8.92
CA ARG A 47 2.12 -7.79 -9.74
C ARG A 47 1.05 -6.73 -9.97
N GLY A 48 1.00 -5.73 -9.12
CA GLY A 48 0.03 -4.66 -9.16
C GLY A 48 -0.97 -4.77 -8.03
N VAL A 49 -1.15 -3.66 -7.34
CA VAL A 49 -2.14 -3.52 -6.29
C VAL A 49 -2.95 -2.26 -6.56
N SER A 50 -4.15 -2.20 -6.02
CA SER A 50 -4.92 -0.96 -6.01
C SER A 50 -4.64 -0.24 -4.70
N VAL A 51 -4.48 1.07 -4.77
CA VAL A 51 -4.25 1.89 -3.58
C VAL A 51 -5.40 2.87 -3.44
N SER A 52 -5.94 2.94 -2.25
CA SER A 52 -6.97 3.92 -1.91
C SER A 52 -6.37 4.94 -0.95
N VAL A 53 -6.55 6.21 -1.25
CA VAL A 53 -6.11 7.31 -0.38
C VAL A 53 -7.35 8.14 -0.04
N ASP A 54 -7.68 8.18 1.25
CA ASP A 54 -8.84 8.91 1.76
C ASP A 54 -10.14 8.55 1.01
N GLY A 55 -10.31 7.26 0.73
CA GLY A 55 -11.50 6.76 0.05
C GLY A 55 -11.46 6.83 -1.47
N GLN A 56 -10.40 7.37 -2.04
CA GLN A 56 -10.27 7.51 -3.50
C GLN A 56 -9.29 6.50 -4.04
N ILE A 57 -9.75 5.65 -4.94
CA ILE A 57 -8.90 4.65 -5.59
C ILE A 57 -8.08 5.33 -6.67
N ILE A 58 -6.77 5.21 -6.57
CA ILE A 58 -5.84 5.88 -7.47
C ILE A 58 -5.07 4.90 -8.37
N ALA A 59 -5.48 3.64 -8.39
CA ALA A 59 -4.85 2.58 -9.18
C ALA A 59 -3.35 2.50 -8.89
N SER A 60 -2.50 2.63 -9.91
CA SER A 60 -1.06 2.48 -9.76
C SER A 60 -0.29 3.80 -9.93
N ASN A 61 -0.94 4.93 -9.75
CA ASN A 61 -0.27 6.23 -9.90
C ASN A 61 0.64 6.47 -8.68
N ARG A 62 1.94 6.33 -8.89
CA ARG A 62 2.93 6.45 -7.83
C ARG A 62 3.20 7.91 -7.41
N HIS A 63 2.75 8.87 -8.21
CA HIS A 63 3.04 10.29 -7.97
C HIS A 63 1.98 10.99 -7.13
N VAL A 64 0.90 10.29 -6.77
CA VAL A 64 -0.15 10.89 -5.95
C VAL A 64 0.42 11.26 -4.58
N PRO A 65 0.29 12.52 -4.17
CA PRO A 65 0.77 12.93 -2.85
C PRO A 65 -0.09 12.37 -1.74
N VAL A 66 0.55 12.06 -0.61
CA VAL A 66 -0.14 11.51 0.55
C VAL A 66 0.26 12.31 1.78
N LYS A 67 -0.75 12.80 2.51
CA LYS A 67 -0.52 13.54 3.75
C LYS A 67 -0.23 12.58 4.91
N PRO A 68 0.49 13.03 5.95
CA PRO A 68 0.80 12.16 7.08
C PRO A 68 -0.42 11.57 7.79
N ASP A 69 -1.55 12.26 7.76
CA ASP A 69 -2.79 11.80 8.40
C ASP A 69 -3.75 11.12 7.43
N ALA A 70 -3.31 10.86 6.20
CA ALA A 70 -4.17 10.22 5.21
C ALA A 70 -4.48 8.78 5.58
N GLU A 71 -5.67 8.34 5.20
CA GLU A 71 -6.07 6.94 5.35
C GLU A 71 -5.74 6.20 4.07
N VAL A 72 -4.78 5.29 4.14
CA VAL A 72 -4.30 4.56 2.95
C VAL A 72 -4.64 3.09 3.10
N PHE A 73 -5.22 2.52 2.05
CA PHE A 73 -5.50 1.09 1.96
C PHE A 73 -4.80 0.50 0.75
N ILE A 74 -4.16 -0.64 0.93
CA ILE A 74 -3.62 -1.43 -0.17
C ILE A 74 -4.59 -2.57 -0.41
N LEU A 75 -5.14 -2.63 -1.62
CA LEU A 75 -6.19 -3.57 -1.99
C LEU A 75 -5.71 -4.49 -3.09
N GLN A 76 -6.32 -5.67 -3.15
CA GLN A 76 -6.07 -6.58 -4.26
C GLN A 76 -6.55 -5.94 -5.55
N ARG A 77 -5.71 -6.02 -6.58
CA ARG A 77 -6.11 -5.54 -7.89
C ARG A 77 -7.14 -6.49 -8.48
N LEU A 78 -8.29 -5.93 -8.83
CA LEU A 78 -9.36 -6.69 -9.46
C LEU A 78 -9.19 -6.62 -10.97
N TYR A 79 -9.17 -7.78 -11.59
CA TYR A 79 -9.16 -7.85 -13.04
C TYR A 79 -10.58 -8.10 -13.51
N ALA A 80 -11.07 -7.25 -14.40
CA ALA A 80 -12.36 -7.43 -15.01
C ALA A 80 -12.23 -8.50 -16.10
N GLY A 81 -12.85 -9.60 -15.89
CA GLY A 81 -12.98 -10.66 -16.87
C GLY A 81 -11.81 -11.55 -17.01
#